data_561f42a1365854ec75ef940c34e35656
#
_entry.id   561f42a1365854ec75ef940c34e35656
#
_cell.length_a   1.000
_cell.length_b   1.000
_cell.length_c   1.000
_cell.angle_alpha   90.00
_cell.angle_beta   90.00
_cell.angle_gamma   90.00
#
_symmetry.space_group_name_H-M   'P 1'
#
loop_
_entity.id
_entity.type
_entity.pdbx_description
1 polymer ?
#
loop_
_entity_poly.entity_id
_entity_poly.type
_entity_poly.pdbx_seq_one_letter_code
_entity_poly.pdbx_strand_id
1 'polypeptide(L)'
;MRKPPAGGFLRYGGDNIRKLKKYKPTKFKQKSSVYDKSAADYAVAFIENLCHTKGTWAGKPFELIDWQEQIIRDLFGTLKPNGYRQFNTAYIEIPKKQGKSELAAAVALLLTCGDGEERAEVYGCAADRQQAAIVFDVAADMVRMCPALSKRVKILASQKRLIYTPTNSFYQVLSAEAYSKHGFNIHGVVFDELHTQPNRKLFDVMTKGSGDARMQPLYFLITTAGTDTHSICYETHQKAKDIIEGRKIDPTFYPVIYGADESDDWTDPKVWKKANPSLDITVGIDKVKAACESAKQNPGEENAFRQLRLNQWVKQAVRWMPMEKWDKCAFAVDEDELEGRVCYGGLDLSSTTDITTFVLVFPPSLGGAASVPRLGDGFATSCCPPLDEDDKYIILPYFWIPEDNLTLRVNRDHVPYDVWERQGYLQTTEGNVVHYGFIEQFIERLGERFNIREIAFDRWGAVQMVQNLEGMGFTVVPFGQGFKDMSPPTKELMKLVLEQKIAHGGHPVLRWNMDNIYIRTDPAGNIKADKEKSTEKIDGAVATIMALDRAIRCGNDHGASVYDERGILFI
;
A
#
# COMPACT_ATOMS: atom_id res chain seq x y z
N MET A 1 -1.00 28.93 36.50
CA MET A 1 -2.31 28.34 36.23
C MET A 1 -3.13 29.34 35.42
N ARG A 2 -3.25 29.19 34.11
CA ARG A 2 -4.22 29.96 33.34
C ARG A 2 -5.59 29.30 33.58
N LYS A 3 -6.51 30.04 34.21
CA LYS A 3 -7.92 29.65 34.26
C LYS A 3 -8.42 29.51 32.84
N PRO A 4 -9.28 28.51 32.52
CA PRO A 4 -9.96 28.48 31.23
C PRO A 4 -10.61 29.85 31.02
N PRO A 5 -10.66 30.37 29.76
CA PRO A 5 -11.18 31.71 29.52
C PRO A 5 -12.60 31.80 30.05
N ALA A 6 -12.79 32.64 31.05
CA ALA A 6 -14.07 32.96 31.66
C ALA A 6 -14.86 33.78 30.64
N GLY A 7 -15.55 33.14 29.72
CA GLY A 7 -16.27 33.87 28.69
C GLY A 7 -17.22 33.05 27.85
N GLY A 8 -18.42 32.85 28.34
CA GLY A 8 -19.59 32.85 27.47
C GLY A 8 -19.99 31.61 26.71
N PHE A 9 -19.21 30.55 26.64
CA PHE A 9 -19.59 29.33 25.94
C PHE A 9 -20.47 28.37 26.75
N LEU A 10 -20.33 28.36 28.08
CA LEU A 10 -20.99 27.40 28.97
C LEU A 10 -22.32 27.88 29.59
N ARG A 11 -23.04 28.82 28.98
CA ARG A 11 -24.32 29.30 29.50
C ARG A 11 -25.58 28.75 28.84
N TYR A 12 -25.47 27.75 27.98
CA TYR A 12 -26.62 27.03 27.44
C TYR A 12 -26.40 25.52 27.56
N GLY A 13 -26.88 24.94 28.64
CA GLY A 13 -26.90 23.50 28.87
C GLY A 13 -26.64 23.19 30.32
N GLY A 14 -27.68 23.36 31.16
CA GLY A 14 -27.63 22.84 32.51
C GLY A 14 -27.55 21.32 32.52
N ASP A 15 -26.77 20.78 33.44
CA ASP A 15 -26.86 19.50 34.13
C ASP A 15 -26.88 18.16 33.37
N ASN A 16 -26.74 18.11 32.06
CA ASN A 16 -26.71 16.82 31.32
C ASN A 16 -25.41 16.62 30.52
N ILE A 17 -24.25 16.77 31.15
CA ILE A 17 -23.01 16.23 30.56
C ILE A 17 -23.09 14.72 30.76
N ARG A 18 -23.32 13.99 29.66
CA ARG A 18 -23.28 12.53 29.62
C ARG A 18 -21.87 12.09 30.05
N LYS A 19 -21.74 11.53 31.22
CA LYS A 19 -20.44 11.06 31.73
C LYS A 19 -20.14 9.72 31.06
N LEU A 20 -18.94 9.59 30.48
CA LEU A 20 -18.41 8.29 30.06
C LEU A 20 -18.50 7.33 31.27
N LYS A 21 -19.24 6.23 31.10
CA LYS A 21 -19.54 5.32 32.24
C LYS A 21 -18.28 4.71 32.86
N LYS A 22 -17.15 4.66 32.13
CA LYS A 22 -15.89 4.02 32.57
C LYS A 22 -14.65 4.65 31.93
N TYR A 23 -14.49 6.00 31.97
CA TYR A 23 -13.26 6.60 31.51
C TYR A 23 -12.05 6.14 32.34
N LYS A 24 -10.98 5.75 31.67
CA LYS A 24 -9.67 5.48 32.27
C LYS A 24 -8.60 6.28 31.51
N PRO A 25 -7.72 7.02 32.20
CA PRO A 25 -6.60 7.68 31.56
C PRO A 25 -5.76 6.70 30.74
N THR A 26 -5.28 7.16 29.60
CA THR A 26 -4.46 6.35 28.70
C THR A 26 -3.21 5.80 29.39
N LYS A 27 -2.79 4.58 29.00
CA LYS A 27 -1.52 3.99 29.45
C LYS A 27 -0.28 4.78 29.01
N PHE A 28 -0.43 5.66 28.01
CA PHE A 28 0.66 6.50 27.49
C PHE A 28 0.87 7.79 28.30
N LYS A 29 0.07 8.03 29.34
CA LYS A 29 0.28 9.14 30.26
C LYS A 29 1.60 8.96 31.01
N GLN A 30 2.47 9.97 30.98
CA GLN A 30 3.71 9.98 31.77
C GLN A 30 3.41 10.02 33.27
N LYS A 31 4.34 9.48 34.07
CA LYS A 31 4.23 9.54 35.55
C LYS A 31 4.19 10.97 36.06
N SER A 32 4.92 11.90 35.43
CA SER A 32 4.96 13.33 35.77
C SER A 32 3.71 14.11 35.33
N SER A 33 2.92 13.57 34.36
CA SER A 33 1.73 14.23 33.86
C SER A 33 0.51 13.96 34.74
N VAL A 34 -0.38 14.94 34.82
CA VAL A 34 -1.61 14.88 35.59
C VAL A 34 -2.81 14.81 34.65
N TYR A 35 -3.84 14.07 35.00
CA TYR A 35 -5.12 14.15 34.32
C TYR A 35 -5.98 15.26 34.95
N ASP A 36 -6.22 16.32 34.19
CA ASP A 36 -7.12 17.41 34.52
C ASP A 36 -8.51 17.14 33.98
N LYS A 37 -9.39 16.71 34.87
CA LYS A 37 -10.78 16.41 34.52
C LYS A 37 -11.52 17.63 33.98
N SER A 38 -11.24 18.84 34.50
CA SER A 38 -11.93 20.07 34.09
C SER A 38 -11.56 20.45 32.68
N ALA A 39 -10.28 20.32 32.31
CA ALA A 39 -9.82 20.54 30.92
C ALA A 39 -10.44 19.52 29.98
N ALA A 40 -10.50 18.23 30.35
CA ALA A 40 -11.13 17.18 29.58
C ALA A 40 -12.64 17.42 29.41
N ASP A 41 -13.36 17.71 30.49
CA ASP A 41 -14.79 18.00 30.46
C ASP A 41 -15.12 19.23 29.58
N TYR A 42 -14.25 20.25 29.62
CA TYR A 42 -14.38 21.43 28.74
C TYR A 42 -14.28 21.07 27.26
N ALA A 43 -13.29 20.27 26.87
CA ALA A 43 -13.09 19.86 25.48
C ALA A 43 -14.28 19.00 24.98
N VAL A 44 -14.75 18.06 25.81
CA VAL A 44 -15.95 17.24 25.51
C VAL A 44 -17.17 18.15 25.36
N ALA A 45 -17.43 19.04 26.32
CA ALA A 45 -18.59 19.94 26.27
C ALA A 45 -18.53 20.90 25.08
N PHE A 46 -17.35 21.37 24.65
CA PHE A 46 -17.21 22.18 23.46
C PHE A 46 -17.71 21.42 22.23
N ILE A 47 -17.26 20.17 22.03
CA ILE A 47 -17.64 19.35 20.88
C ILE A 47 -19.11 18.99 20.94
N GLU A 48 -19.64 18.60 22.09
CA GLU A 48 -21.05 18.23 22.25
C GLU A 48 -22.04 19.40 22.12
N ASN A 49 -21.56 20.64 22.15
CA ASN A 49 -22.33 21.83 21.78
C ASN A 49 -22.38 22.08 20.26
N LEU A 50 -21.67 21.29 19.46
CA LEU A 50 -21.81 21.30 18.00
C LEU A 50 -22.95 20.37 17.59
N CYS A 51 -23.30 20.39 16.29
CA CYS A 51 -24.29 19.49 15.69
C CYS A 51 -23.66 18.63 14.61
N HIS A 52 -24.19 17.43 14.46
CA HIS A 52 -23.93 16.63 13.27
C HIS A 52 -24.43 17.32 12.01
N THR A 53 -23.72 17.15 10.88
CA THR A 53 -24.01 17.90 9.66
C THR A 53 -24.65 17.08 8.55
N LYS A 54 -24.61 15.73 8.64
CA LYS A 54 -24.97 14.85 7.52
C LYS A 54 -25.96 13.75 7.87
N GLY A 55 -26.73 13.34 6.86
CA GLY A 55 -27.62 12.18 6.90
C GLY A 55 -28.71 12.29 7.96
N THR A 56 -29.07 11.16 8.58
CA THR A 56 -30.12 11.07 9.61
C THR A 56 -29.75 11.75 10.93
N TRP A 57 -28.48 12.15 11.07
CA TRP A 57 -27.94 12.84 12.25
C TRP A 57 -27.93 14.35 12.09
N ALA A 58 -28.10 14.88 10.87
CA ALA A 58 -28.03 16.31 10.61
C ALA A 58 -28.93 17.12 11.55
N GLY A 59 -28.36 18.15 12.19
CA GLY A 59 -29.03 19.02 13.15
C GLY A 59 -29.18 18.45 14.56
N LYS A 60 -28.82 17.18 14.81
CA LYS A 60 -28.78 16.62 16.17
C LYS A 60 -27.51 17.03 16.89
N PRO A 61 -27.52 17.15 18.24
CA PRO A 61 -26.30 17.39 19.01
C PRO A 61 -25.21 16.38 18.69
N PHE A 62 -23.96 16.81 18.66
CA PHE A 62 -22.81 15.95 18.44
C PHE A 62 -22.55 15.14 19.72
N GLU A 63 -23.19 13.98 19.85
CA GLU A 63 -22.90 13.08 20.97
C GLU A 63 -21.63 12.30 20.66
N LEU A 64 -20.56 12.53 21.45
CA LEU A 64 -19.33 11.74 21.38
C LEU A 64 -19.61 10.30 21.80
N ILE A 65 -19.28 9.35 20.94
CA ILE A 65 -19.30 7.93 21.28
C ILE A 65 -18.04 7.55 22.07
N ASP A 66 -18.05 6.42 22.76
CA ASP A 66 -17.07 6.05 23.77
C ASP A 66 -15.61 6.21 23.31
N TRP A 67 -15.26 5.74 22.10
CA TRP A 67 -13.89 5.85 21.61
C TRP A 67 -13.49 7.30 21.26
N GLN A 68 -14.44 8.11 20.77
CA GLN A 68 -14.20 9.52 20.46
C GLN A 68 -14.01 10.32 21.75
N GLU A 69 -14.87 10.10 22.73
CA GLU A 69 -14.78 10.75 24.03
C GLU A 69 -13.47 10.39 24.74
N GLN A 70 -13.05 9.11 24.68
CA GLN A 70 -11.76 8.67 25.22
C GLN A 70 -10.59 9.45 24.63
N ILE A 71 -10.54 9.59 23.30
CA ILE A 71 -9.49 10.34 22.60
C ILE A 71 -9.47 11.81 23.02
N ILE A 72 -10.63 12.46 23.02
CA ILE A 72 -10.73 13.88 23.38
C ILE A 72 -10.30 14.11 24.84
N ARG A 73 -10.74 13.25 25.76
CA ARG A 73 -10.34 13.33 27.17
C ARG A 73 -8.85 13.11 27.36
N ASP A 74 -8.27 12.15 26.67
CA ASP A 74 -6.84 11.88 26.79
C ASP A 74 -5.99 13.02 26.23
N LEU A 75 -6.34 13.54 25.04
CA LEU A 75 -5.58 14.60 24.39
C LEU A 75 -5.64 15.94 25.16
N PHE A 76 -6.83 16.34 25.61
CA PHE A 76 -7.04 17.65 26.21
C PHE A 76 -6.97 17.63 27.73
N GLY A 77 -7.14 16.47 28.36
CA GLY A 77 -7.07 16.33 29.81
C GLY A 77 -5.72 15.86 30.35
N THR A 78 -4.83 15.29 29.52
CA THR A 78 -3.51 14.86 29.99
C THR A 78 -2.50 16.02 29.90
N LEU A 79 -2.14 16.60 31.04
CA LEU A 79 -1.31 17.78 31.08
C LEU A 79 0.06 17.50 31.73
N LYS A 80 1.09 18.14 31.21
CA LYS A 80 2.43 18.21 31.83
C LYS A 80 2.39 19.08 33.10
N PRO A 81 3.41 19.02 33.97
CA PRO A 81 3.47 19.84 35.18
C PRO A 81 3.36 21.36 34.94
N ASN A 82 3.74 21.82 33.74
CA ASN A 82 3.62 23.23 33.35
C ASN A 82 2.21 23.62 32.87
N GLY A 83 1.25 22.71 32.91
CA GLY A 83 -0.15 22.94 32.52
C GLY A 83 -0.46 22.84 31.02
N TYR A 84 0.52 22.52 30.19
CA TYR A 84 0.30 22.31 28.76
C TYR A 84 0.05 20.83 28.43
N ARG A 85 -0.59 20.56 27.28
CA ARG A 85 -0.86 19.21 26.80
C ARG A 85 0.41 18.35 26.77
N GLN A 86 0.29 17.09 27.21
CA GLN A 86 1.37 16.12 27.07
C GLN A 86 1.55 15.73 25.59
N PHE A 87 0.45 15.44 24.90
CA PHE A 87 0.46 14.96 23.53
C PHE A 87 0.42 16.12 22.53
N ASN A 88 1.38 16.14 21.62
CA ASN A 88 1.40 17.07 20.49
C ASN A 88 1.10 16.38 19.15
N THR A 89 1.16 15.05 19.09
CA THR A 89 0.78 14.27 17.93
C THR A 89 -0.22 13.20 18.33
N ALA A 90 -1.36 13.16 17.65
CA ALA A 90 -2.35 12.10 17.79
C ALA A 90 -2.48 11.38 16.45
N TYR A 91 -2.25 10.06 16.43
CA TYR A 91 -2.45 9.21 15.28
C TYR A 91 -3.63 8.29 15.52
N ILE A 92 -4.67 8.46 14.74
CA ILE A 92 -5.92 7.69 14.85
C ILE A 92 -6.14 6.94 13.53
N GLU A 93 -5.97 5.64 13.55
CA GLU A 93 -6.20 4.76 12.41
C GLU A 93 -7.42 3.88 12.68
N ILE A 94 -8.43 4.00 11.83
CA ILE A 94 -9.74 3.39 12.05
C ILE A 94 -10.44 3.14 10.69
N PRO A 95 -11.27 2.07 10.53
CA PRO A 95 -11.98 1.77 9.29
C PRO A 95 -12.81 2.93 8.74
N LYS A 96 -13.27 2.80 7.50
CA LYS A 96 -14.21 3.76 6.91
C LYS A 96 -15.56 3.77 7.61
N LYS A 97 -16.25 4.94 7.56
CA LYS A 97 -17.61 5.15 8.11
C LYS A 97 -17.71 5.14 9.65
N GLN A 98 -16.62 5.39 10.35
CA GLN A 98 -16.60 5.49 11.82
C GLN A 98 -16.81 6.94 12.34
N GLY A 99 -17.14 7.91 11.48
CA GLY A 99 -17.35 9.31 11.91
C GLY A 99 -16.08 10.17 11.95
N LYS A 100 -15.01 9.76 11.25
CA LYS A 100 -13.71 10.45 11.25
C LYS A 100 -13.77 11.93 10.91
N SER A 101 -14.37 12.28 9.76
CA SER A 101 -14.35 13.66 9.23
C SER A 101 -15.15 14.63 10.10
N GLU A 102 -16.24 14.18 10.76
CA GLU A 102 -16.97 15.03 11.70
C GLU A 102 -16.16 15.26 12.98
N LEU A 103 -15.49 14.23 13.52
CA LEU A 103 -14.59 14.38 14.65
C LEU A 103 -13.40 15.30 14.30
N ALA A 104 -12.80 15.14 13.13
CA ALA A 104 -11.71 15.98 12.63
C ALA A 104 -12.12 17.47 12.53
N ALA A 105 -13.34 17.73 12.02
CA ALA A 105 -13.89 19.08 11.94
C ALA A 105 -14.14 19.68 13.36
N ALA A 106 -14.68 18.89 14.28
CA ALA A 106 -14.92 19.32 15.66
C ALA A 106 -13.62 19.65 16.38
N VAL A 107 -12.55 18.84 16.19
CA VAL A 107 -11.21 19.10 16.73
C VAL A 107 -10.60 20.37 16.12
N ALA A 108 -10.73 20.57 14.80
CA ALA A 108 -10.28 21.80 14.15
C ALA A 108 -10.95 23.05 14.74
N LEU A 109 -12.27 22.99 15.00
CA LEU A 109 -13.02 24.07 15.63
C LEU A 109 -12.60 24.28 17.09
N LEU A 110 -12.38 23.21 17.85
CA LEU A 110 -11.89 23.29 19.23
C LEU A 110 -10.53 23.99 19.29
N LEU A 111 -9.58 23.60 18.45
CA LEU A 111 -8.25 24.23 18.37
C LEU A 111 -8.31 25.68 17.93
N THR A 112 -9.26 26.04 17.05
CA THR A 112 -9.40 27.41 16.53
C THR A 112 -10.12 28.32 17.50
N CYS A 113 -11.18 27.83 18.16
CA CYS A 113 -12.13 28.67 18.89
C CYS A 113 -12.15 28.44 20.41
N GLY A 114 -11.72 27.25 20.87
CA GLY A 114 -11.91 26.79 22.23
C GLY A 114 -10.61 26.57 23.04
N ASP A 115 -9.47 26.48 22.41
CA ASP A 115 -8.22 26.10 23.05
C ASP A 115 -7.48 27.26 23.77
N GLY A 116 -8.03 28.49 23.69
CA GLY A 116 -7.52 29.66 24.39
C GLY A 116 -6.20 30.22 23.86
N GLU A 117 -5.78 29.82 22.68
CA GLU A 117 -4.57 30.32 22.04
C GLU A 117 -4.87 31.58 21.20
N GLU A 118 -4.10 32.63 21.40
CA GLU A 118 -4.21 33.87 20.63
C GLU A 118 -3.61 33.68 19.24
N ARG A 119 -4.31 34.14 18.22
CA ARG A 119 -3.91 34.03 16.80
C ARG A 119 -3.53 32.60 16.43
N ALA A 120 -4.32 31.62 16.87
CA ALA A 120 -4.09 30.23 16.53
C ALA A 120 -4.18 30.02 15.02
N GLU A 121 -3.13 29.45 14.44
CA GLU A 121 -3.11 28.98 13.06
C GLU A 121 -3.42 27.51 13.02
N VAL A 122 -4.61 27.14 12.52
CA VAL A 122 -5.04 25.76 12.40
C VAL A 122 -5.22 25.43 10.93
N TYR A 123 -4.63 24.31 10.49
CA TYR A 123 -4.65 23.92 9.09
C TYR A 123 -5.28 22.54 8.88
N GLY A 124 -6.15 22.44 7.87
CA GLY A 124 -6.67 21.18 7.38
C GLY A 124 -5.88 20.74 6.15
N CYS A 125 -5.31 19.53 6.20
CA CYS A 125 -4.46 18.98 5.16
C CYS A 125 -5.04 17.67 4.64
N ALA A 126 -5.02 17.47 3.31
CA ALA A 126 -5.33 16.22 2.64
C ALA A 126 -4.53 16.12 1.34
N ALA A 127 -4.64 14.99 0.63
CA ALA A 127 -3.92 14.75 -0.62
C ALA A 127 -4.26 15.78 -1.71
N ASP A 128 -5.52 16.15 -1.79
CA ASP A 128 -6.00 17.16 -2.72
C ASP A 128 -6.93 18.17 -2.04
N ARG A 129 -7.20 19.29 -2.75
CA ARG A 129 -8.03 20.38 -2.24
C ARG A 129 -9.49 19.99 -2.05
N GLN A 130 -10.01 19.04 -2.82
CA GLN A 130 -11.41 18.62 -2.72
C GLN A 130 -11.61 17.77 -1.47
N GLN A 131 -10.68 16.86 -1.18
CA GLN A 131 -10.70 16.06 0.05
C GLN A 131 -10.55 16.93 1.30
N ALA A 132 -9.58 17.85 1.29
CA ALA A 132 -9.41 18.79 2.41
C ALA A 132 -10.65 19.70 2.61
N ALA A 133 -11.39 20.01 1.53
CA ALA A 133 -12.63 20.76 1.61
C ALA A 133 -13.76 20.00 2.34
N ILE A 134 -13.74 18.68 2.37
CA ILE A 134 -14.79 17.88 3.06
C ILE A 134 -14.84 18.21 4.56
N VAL A 135 -13.68 18.24 5.22
CA VAL A 135 -13.60 18.59 6.66
C VAL A 135 -13.94 20.06 6.88
N PHE A 136 -13.51 20.93 5.97
CA PHE A 136 -13.86 22.36 6.04
C PHE A 136 -15.37 22.60 5.92
N ASP A 137 -16.03 21.96 4.96
CA ASP A 137 -17.46 22.16 4.73
C ASP A 137 -18.26 21.65 5.96
N VAL A 138 -17.85 20.52 6.54
CA VAL A 138 -18.41 20.03 7.82
C VAL A 138 -18.20 21.04 8.94
N ALA A 139 -17.00 21.59 9.10
CA ALA A 139 -16.71 22.60 10.13
C ALA A 139 -17.53 23.88 9.91
N ALA A 140 -17.67 24.33 8.66
CA ALA A 140 -18.48 25.49 8.31
C ALA A 140 -19.97 25.27 8.62
N ASP A 141 -20.50 24.07 8.36
CA ASP A 141 -21.87 23.73 8.70
C ASP A 141 -22.08 23.65 10.22
N MET A 142 -21.15 23.06 10.96
CA MET A 142 -21.17 23.09 12.43
C MET A 142 -21.19 24.53 12.98
N VAL A 143 -20.41 25.44 12.38
CA VAL A 143 -20.43 26.86 12.74
C VAL A 143 -21.80 27.48 12.46
N ARG A 144 -22.42 27.23 11.30
CA ARG A 144 -23.73 27.76 10.94
C ARG A 144 -24.83 27.29 11.88
N MET A 145 -24.76 26.01 12.30
CA MET A 145 -25.74 25.38 13.18
C MET A 145 -25.55 25.76 14.66
N CYS A 146 -24.37 26.25 15.05
CA CYS A 146 -24.09 26.64 16.45
C CYS A 146 -24.24 28.17 16.62
N PRO A 147 -25.31 28.67 17.31
CA PRO A 147 -25.56 30.10 17.46
C PRO A 147 -24.42 30.88 18.14
N ALA A 148 -23.66 30.22 19.02
CA ALA A 148 -22.53 30.83 19.70
C ALA A 148 -21.33 31.02 18.76
N LEU A 149 -21.09 30.09 17.82
CA LEU A 149 -20.03 30.18 16.84
C LEU A 149 -20.41 31.06 15.64
N SER A 150 -21.64 30.98 15.15
CA SER A 150 -22.08 31.73 13.99
C SER A 150 -21.96 33.25 14.17
N LYS A 151 -22.07 33.76 15.39
CA LYS A 151 -21.88 35.18 15.75
C LYS A 151 -20.41 35.61 15.83
N ARG A 152 -19.46 34.68 15.93
CA ARG A 152 -18.05 34.97 16.22
C ARG A 152 -17.09 34.46 15.16
N VAL A 153 -17.55 33.60 14.25
CA VAL A 153 -16.74 33.02 13.19
C VAL A 153 -17.18 33.55 11.83
N LYS A 154 -16.26 34.18 11.13
CA LYS A 154 -16.45 34.60 9.73
C LYS A 154 -16.07 33.45 8.80
N ILE A 155 -16.99 33.05 7.93
CA ILE A 155 -16.78 31.99 6.95
C ILE A 155 -16.40 32.59 5.61
N LEU A 156 -15.20 32.31 5.11
CA LEU A 156 -14.70 32.68 3.79
C LEU A 156 -14.68 31.43 2.89
N ALA A 157 -15.83 31.09 2.31
CA ALA A 157 -16.05 29.84 1.59
C ALA A 157 -15.12 29.67 0.38
N SER A 158 -14.87 30.74 -0.39
CA SER A 158 -13.98 30.73 -1.56
C SER A 158 -12.52 30.44 -1.21
N GLN A 159 -12.09 30.89 -0.02
CA GLN A 159 -10.72 30.67 0.51
C GLN A 159 -10.61 29.41 1.35
N LYS A 160 -11.74 28.71 1.60
CA LYS A 160 -11.82 27.59 2.55
C LYS A 160 -11.19 27.96 3.90
N ARG A 161 -11.62 29.10 4.46
CA ARG A 161 -11.08 29.67 5.70
C ARG A 161 -12.19 30.08 6.67
N LEU A 162 -12.05 29.72 7.93
CA LEU A 162 -12.86 30.17 9.06
C LEU A 162 -12.01 31.09 9.91
N ILE A 163 -12.53 32.27 10.29
CA ILE A 163 -11.82 33.24 11.13
C ILE A 163 -12.61 33.42 12.41
N TYR A 164 -12.01 33.08 13.55
CA TYR A 164 -12.57 33.33 14.86
C TYR A 164 -12.11 34.71 15.35
N THR A 165 -13.02 35.67 15.32
CA THR A 165 -12.71 37.10 15.53
C THR A 165 -12.23 37.46 16.94
N PRO A 166 -12.69 36.79 18.05
CA PRO A 166 -12.26 37.16 19.40
C PRO A 166 -10.76 37.03 19.66
N THR A 167 -10.09 36.06 19.05
CA THR A 167 -8.64 35.82 19.21
C THR A 167 -7.86 36.01 17.91
N ASN A 168 -8.50 36.46 16.84
CA ASN A 168 -7.92 36.53 15.48
C ASN A 168 -7.32 35.20 15.01
N SER A 169 -7.89 34.09 15.48
CA SER A 169 -7.48 32.74 15.11
C SER A 169 -8.17 32.29 13.84
N PHE A 170 -7.58 31.32 13.10
CA PHE A 170 -8.22 30.83 11.90
C PHE A 170 -8.00 29.33 11.70
N TYR A 171 -8.95 28.72 11.00
CA TYR A 171 -8.82 27.40 10.38
C TYR A 171 -8.81 27.56 8.86
N GLN A 172 -7.83 26.99 8.18
CA GLN A 172 -7.69 27.11 6.72
C GLN A 172 -7.25 25.78 6.10
N VAL A 173 -7.83 25.47 4.92
CA VAL A 173 -7.45 24.31 4.13
C VAL A 173 -6.20 24.57 3.30
N LEU A 174 -5.27 23.61 3.32
CA LEU A 174 -4.09 23.57 2.46
C LEU A 174 -4.14 22.31 1.58
N SER A 175 -3.74 22.45 0.32
CA SER A 175 -3.52 21.33 -0.59
C SER A 175 -2.03 20.96 -0.66
N ALA A 176 -1.75 19.78 -1.22
CA ALA A 176 -0.39 19.27 -1.40
C ALA A 176 0.56 20.24 -2.15
N GLU A 177 0.02 21.16 -2.96
CA GLU A 177 0.81 22.17 -3.66
C GLU A 177 1.27 23.33 -2.76
N ALA A 178 0.73 23.46 -1.55
CA ALA A 178 1.04 24.56 -0.63
C ALA A 178 2.38 24.42 0.11
N TYR A 179 3.12 23.31 -0.10
CA TYR A 179 4.39 23.02 0.60
C TYR A 179 5.53 24.02 0.31
N SER A 180 5.40 24.86 -0.71
CA SER A 180 6.40 25.90 -1.02
C SER A 180 6.35 27.13 -0.10
N LYS A 181 5.34 27.23 0.77
CA LYS A 181 5.17 28.36 1.69
C LYS A 181 5.80 28.05 3.05
N HIS A 182 6.97 28.59 3.32
CA HIS A 182 7.61 28.58 4.64
C HIS A 182 7.11 29.75 5.49
N GLY A 183 7.12 29.60 6.83
CA GLY A 183 6.78 30.66 7.78
C GLY A 183 5.45 30.46 8.52
N PHE A 184 4.95 29.22 8.55
CA PHE A 184 3.79 28.87 9.38
C PHE A 184 4.12 28.93 10.88
N ASN A 185 3.19 29.44 11.68
CA ASN A 185 3.24 29.40 13.15
C ASN A 185 2.09 28.54 13.67
N ILE A 186 2.23 27.24 13.49
CA ILE A 186 1.17 26.26 13.61
C ILE A 186 0.78 25.99 15.05
N HIS A 187 -0.51 26.19 15.37
CA HIS A 187 -1.12 25.73 16.62
C HIS A 187 -1.83 24.37 16.44
N GLY A 188 -2.38 24.10 15.28
CA GLY A 188 -3.02 22.83 14.98
C GLY A 188 -2.94 22.42 13.52
N VAL A 189 -2.79 21.13 13.29
CA VAL A 189 -2.95 20.53 11.96
C VAL A 189 -3.91 19.36 12.07
N VAL A 190 -4.84 19.28 11.14
CA VAL A 190 -5.73 18.14 10.96
C VAL A 190 -5.44 17.52 9.60
N PHE A 191 -4.80 16.34 9.59
CA PHE A 191 -4.66 15.51 8.41
C PHE A 191 -5.82 14.52 8.37
N ASP A 192 -6.69 14.65 7.36
CA ASP A 192 -7.71 13.64 7.05
C ASP A 192 -7.21 12.74 5.92
N GLU A 193 -7.43 11.42 6.08
CA GLU A 193 -7.02 10.38 5.16
C GLU A 193 -5.51 10.43 4.80
N LEU A 194 -4.64 10.43 5.82
CA LEU A 194 -3.17 10.52 5.67
C LEU A 194 -2.62 9.48 4.68
N HIS A 195 -3.25 8.31 4.56
CA HIS A 195 -2.84 7.23 3.64
C HIS A 195 -2.92 7.62 2.15
N THR A 196 -3.63 8.70 1.82
CA THR A 196 -3.77 9.18 0.42
C THR A 196 -2.69 10.19 0.04
N GLN A 197 -1.82 10.62 0.96
CA GLN A 197 -0.77 11.59 0.66
C GLN A 197 0.20 11.06 -0.40
N PRO A 198 0.42 11.79 -1.51
CA PRO A 198 1.25 11.32 -2.62
C PRO A 198 2.75 11.27 -2.26
N ASN A 199 3.16 12.05 -1.26
CA ASN A 199 4.53 12.07 -0.74
C ASN A 199 4.56 12.75 0.64
N ARG A 200 5.73 12.69 1.30
CA ARG A 200 5.92 13.22 2.65
C ARG A 200 6.08 14.75 2.76
N LYS A 201 6.21 15.48 1.63
CA LYS A 201 6.61 16.91 1.65
C LYS A 201 5.66 17.78 2.47
N LEU A 202 4.34 17.70 2.21
CA LEU A 202 3.37 18.48 2.98
C LEU A 202 3.39 18.09 4.46
N PHE A 203 3.44 16.80 4.76
CA PHE A 203 3.50 16.30 6.12
C PHE A 203 4.72 16.85 6.87
N ASP A 204 5.91 16.79 6.27
CA ASP A 204 7.14 17.27 6.88
C ASP A 204 7.10 18.79 7.14
N VAL A 205 6.63 19.59 6.18
CA VAL A 205 6.48 21.05 6.35
C VAL A 205 5.51 21.39 7.50
N MET A 206 4.42 20.64 7.61
CA MET A 206 3.38 20.93 8.59
C MET A 206 3.69 20.41 10.00
N THR A 207 4.56 19.41 10.13
CA THR A 207 4.83 18.76 11.43
C THR A 207 6.25 18.95 11.96
N LYS A 208 7.22 19.32 11.09
CA LYS A 208 8.63 19.50 11.50
C LYS A 208 8.98 20.98 11.62
N GLY A 209 9.08 21.46 12.86
CA GLY A 209 9.52 22.81 13.18
C GLY A 209 8.47 23.91 13.09
N SER A 210 7.39 23.72 12.35
CA SER A 210 6.38 24.78 12.12
C SER A 210 5.56 25.14 13.37
N GLY A 211 5.54 24.29 14.38
CA GLY A 211 4.86 24.51 15.66
C GLY A 211 5.78 24.85 16.83
N ASP A 212 7.09 24.96 16.63
CA ASP A 212 8.07 25.10 17.72
C ASP A 212 7.92 26.39 18.55
N ALA A 213 7.34 27.43 17.95
CA ALA A 213 7.03 28.69 18.64
C ALA A 213 5.77 28.60 19.52
N ARG A 214 4.99 27.51 19.42
CA ARG A 214 3.77 27.30 20.22
C ARG A 214 4.04 26.37 21.39
N MET A 215 3.41 26.64 22.52
CA MET A 215 3.64 25.86 23.75
C MET A 215 2.93 24.50 23.74
N GLN A 216 1.85 24.37 22.98
CA GLN A 216 1.01 23.17 22.92
C GLN A 216 0.39 22.93 21.54
N PRO A 217 1.20 22.85 20.45
CA PRO A 217 0.67 22.53 19.14
C PRO A 217 0.06 21.12 19.15
N LEU A 218 -0.93 20.86 18.28
CA LEU A 218 -1.52 19.53 18.10
C LEU A 218 -1.57 19.15 16.62
N TYR A 219 -0.90 18.07 16.28
CA TYR A 219 -0.97 17.39 14.97
C TYR A 219 -1.96 16.23 15.09
N PHE A 220 -3.17 16.41 14.58
CA PHE A 220 -4.24 15.43 14.63
C PHE A 220 -4.31 14.69 13.30
N LEU A 221 -3.77 13.47 13.28
CA LEU A 221 -3.66 12.61 12.09
C LEU A 221 -4.73 11.55 12.17
N ILE A 222 -5.73 11.61 11.28
CA ILE A 222 -6.81 10.63 11.25
C ILE A 222 -6.88 9.97 9.87
N THR A 223 -6.91 8.64 9.84
CA THR A 223 -6.76 7.89 8.61
C THR A 223 -7.43 6.52 8.66
N THR A 224 -7.43 5.85 7.54
CA THR A 224 -7.69 4.42 7.37
C THR A 224 -6.36 3.77 6.92
N ALA A 225 -6.21 2.46 7.10
CA ALA A 225 -5.09 1.71 6.53
C ALA A 225 -4.97 1.93 5.02
N GLY A 226 -3.74 1.98 4.55
CA GLY A 226 -3.41 2.18 3.13
C GLY A 226 -2.96 0.90 2.45
N THR A 227 -2.41 1.06 1.25
CA THR A 227 -1.83 -0.02 0.45
C THR A 227 -0.34 0.19 0.16
N ASP A 228 0.15 1.41 0.35
CA ASP A 228 1.55 1.78 0.12
C ASP A 228 2.35 1.72 1.42
N THR A 229 3.19 0.70 1.53
CA THR A 229 4.08 0.47 2.68
C THR A 229 5.30 1.39 2.73
N HIS A 230 5.53 2.21 1.69
CA HIS A 230 6.57 3.25 1.66
C HIS A 230 6.03 4.63 2.00
N SER A 231 4.72 4.76 2.21
CA SER A 231 4.09 6.05 2.51
C SER A 231 4.43 6.55 3.91
N ILE A 232 4.39 7.88 4.08
CA ILE A 232 4.51 8.52 5.40
C ILE A 232 3.42 8.03 6.38
N CYS A 233 2.27 7.60 5.87
CA CYS A 233 1.21 7.02 6.69
C CYS A 233 1.63 5.68 7.27
N TYR A 234 2.25 4.80 6.48
CA TYR A 234 2.76 3.51 6.95
C TYR A 234 3.92 3.67 7.95
N GLU A 235 4.86 4.60 7.68
CA GLU A 235 5.93 4.94 8.62
C GLU A 235 5.35 5.37 9.99
N THR A 236 4.28 6.18 9.95
CA THR A 236 3.59 6.65 11.16
C THR A 236 2.80 5.51 11.84
N HIS A 237 2.18 4.61 11.05
CA HIS A 237 1.54 3.39 11.54
C HIS A 237 2.53 2.50 12.29
N GLN A 238 3.70 2.22 11.71
CA GLN A 238 4.73 1.42 12.36
C GLN A 238 5.21 2.06 13.66
N LYS A 239 5.44 3.38 13.68
CA LYS A 239 5.75 4.12 14.90
C LYS A 239 4.65 3.95 15.95
N ALA A 240 3.38 4.08 15.56
CA ALA A 240 2.25 3.92 16.47
C ALA A 240 2.18 2.49 17.03
N LYS A 241 2.36 1.48 16.18
CA LYS A 241 2.39 0.06 16.58
C LYS A 241 3.52 -0.23 17.54
N ASP A 242 4.73 0.25 17.26
CA ASP A 242 5.90 0.10 18.15
C ASP A 242 5.64 0.71 19.54
N ILE A 243 4.95 1.86 19.61
CA ILE A 243 4.60 2.51 20.90
C ILE A 243 3.51 1.71 21.62
N ILE A 244 2.48 1.23 20.92
CA ILE A 244 1.40 0.41 21.49
C ILE A 244 1.95 -0.87 22.11
N GLU A 245 2.89 -1.52 21.44
CA GLU A 245 3.54 -2.76 21.84
C GLU A 245 4.73 -2.55 22.82
N GLY A 246 5.10 -1.30 23.10
CA GLY A 246 6.17 -0.96 24.04
C GLY A 246 7.59 -1.10 23.50
N ARG A 247 7.77 -1.26 22.18
CA ARG A 247 9.10 -1.29 21.53
C ARG A 247 9.75 0.09 21.42
N LYS A 248 8.91 1.14 21.34
CA LYS A 248 9.35 2.55 21.34
C LYS A 248 8.64 3.36 22.40
N ILE A 249 9.30 4.40 22.88
CA ILE A 249 8.75 5.35 23.86
C ILE A 249 8.79 6.74 23.23
N ASP A 250 7.62 7.32 22.98
CA ASP A 250 7.47 8.74 22.63
C ASP A 250 6.32 9.31 23.46
N PRO A 251 6.64 10.04 24.53
CA PRO A 251 5.62 10.55 25.47
C PRO A 251 4.74 11.64 24.88
N THR A 252 5.10 12.20 23.74
CA THR A 252 4.35 13.25 23.05
C THR A 252 3.42 12.71 21.97
N PHE A 253 3.53 11.42 21.66
CA PHE A 253 2.75 10.75 20.64
C PHE A 253 1.60 9.93 21.26
N TYR A 254 0.41 10.12 20.74
CA TYR A 254 -0.81 9.42 21.17
C TYR A 254 -1.29 8.47 20.06
N PRO A 255 -1.02 7.16 20.17
CA PRO A 255 -1.40 6.20 19.15
C PRO A 255 -2.76 5.56 19.43
N VAL A 256 -3.62 5.48 18.43
CA VAL A 256 -4.88 4.72 18.44
C VAL A 256 -5.00 3.97 17.12
N ILE A 257 -5.06 2.65 17.17
CA ILE A 257 -5.28 1.79 16.01
C ILE A 257 -6.45 0.86 16.31
N TYR A 258 -7.51 0.97 15.52
CA TYR A 258 -8.63 0.02 15.50
C TYR A 258 -8.57 -0.75 14.19
N GLY A 259 -8.37 -2.05 14.27
CA GLY A 259 -8.26 -2.92 13.11
C GLY A 259 -8.23 -4.39 13.49
N ALA A 260 -8.27 -5.24 12.48
CA ALA A 260 -8.02 -6.67 12.61
C ALA A 260 -6.52 -6.95 12.42
N ASP A 261 -6.00 -7.95 13.13
CA ASP A 261 -4.64 -8.45 12.92
C ASP A 261 -4.57 -9.26 11.61
N GLU A 262 -3.37 -9.43 11.05
CA GLU A 262 -3.18 -10.20 9.81
C GLU A 262 -3.64 -11.67 9.95
N SER A 263 -3.49 -12.25 11.14
CA SER A 263 -3.88 -13.62 11.46
C SER A 263 -5.37 -13.80 11.80
N ASP A 264 -6.13 -12.70 11.95
CA ASP A 264 -7.55 -12.77 12.27
C ASP A 264 -8.36 -13.30 11.07
N ASP A 265 -9.35 -14.15 11.35
CA ASP A 265 -10.34 -14.56 10.33
C ASP A 265 -11.22 -13.37 9.94
N TRP A 266 -10.99 -12.85 8.75
CA TRP A 266 -11.71 -11.69 8.22
C TRP A 266 -13.21 -11.92 8.02
N THR A 267 -13.66 -13.17 8.10
CA THR A 267 -15.08 -13.55 7.95
C THR A 267 -15.81 -13.65 9.27
N ASP A 268 -15.10 -13.60 10.42
CA ASP A 268 -15.70 -13.70 11.75
C ASP A 268 -16.33 -12.35 12.19
N PRO A 269 -17.63 -12.31 12.53
CA PRO A 269 -18.30 -11.13 13.09
C PRO A 269 -17.64 -10.56 14.35
N LYS A 270 -16.92 -11.36 15.15
CA LYS A 270 -16.16 -10.88 16.32
C LYS A 270 -14.99 -9.99 15.90
N VAL A 271 -14.33 -10.35 14.80
CA VAL A 271 -13.24 -9.55 14.21
C VAL A 271 -13.81 -8.24 13.65
N TRP A 272 -14.98 -8.27 13.02
CA TRP A 272 -15.64 -7.04 12.57
C TRP A 272 -15.92 -6.08 13.72
N LYS A 273 -16.38 -6.59 14.86
CA LYS A 273 -16.63 -5.78 16.07
C LYS A 273 -15.35 -5.26 16.69
N LYS A 274 -14.26 -6.05 16.69
CA LYS A 274 -12.92 -5.63 17.14
C LYS A 274 -12.41 -4.44 16.33
N ALA A 275 -12.56 -4.50 15.00
CA ALA A 275 -12.07 -3.48 14.09
C ALA A 275 -12.95 -2.22 14.05
N ASN A 276 -14.26 -2.33 14.28
CA ASN A 276 -15.23 -1.24 14.09
C ASN A 276 -15.88 -0.83 15.43
N PRO A 277 -15.28 0.09 16.18
CA PRO A 277 -15.80 0.51 17.48
C PRO A 277 -17.13 1.27 17.41
N SER A 278 -17.55 1.72 16.22
CA SER A 278 -18.87 2.35 15.96
C SER A 278 -19.86 1.40 15.26
N LEU A 279 -19.60 0.09 15.31
CA LEU A 279 -20.52 -0.90 14.70
C LEU A 279 -21.90 -0.79 15.35
N ASP A 280 -22.95 -0.84 14.56
CA ASP A 280 -24.35 -0.62 14.92
C ASP A 280 -24.73 0.80 15.40
N ILE A 281 -23.74 1.73 15.42
CA ILE A 281 -24.00 3.15 15.67
C ILE A 281 -23.94 3.93 14.34
N THR A 282 -22.80 3.87 13.65
CA THR A 282 -22.60 4.57 12.37
C THR A 282 -22.70 3.64 11.16
N VAL A 283 -22.40 2.36 11.35
CA VAL A 283 -22.44 1.31 10.32
C VAL A 283 -23.17 0.09 10.89
N GLY A 284 -24.29 -0.31 10.29
CA GLY A 284 -24.99 -1.54 10.68
C GLY A 284 -24.19 -2.78 10.30
N ILE A 285 -24.21 -3.79 11.17
CA ILE A 285 -23.53 -5.07 10.97
C ILE A 285 -23.95 -5.76 9.67
N ASP A 286 -25.23 -5.61 9.26
CA ASP A 286 -25.76 -6.20 8.03
C ASP A 286 -25.02 -5.69 6.78
N LYS A 287 -24.59 -4.41 6.76
CA LYS A 287 -23.81 -3.84 5.67
C LYS A 287 -22.40 -4.40 5.61
N VAL A 288 -21.80 -4.69 6.77
CA VAL A 288 -20.49 -5.33 6.85
C VAL A 288 -20.59 -6.77 6.39
N LYS A 289 -21.63 -7.49 6.82
CA LYS A 289 -21.92 -8.87 6.40
C LYS A 289 -22.12 -8.96 4.89
N ALA A 290 -22.95 -8.09 4.29
CA ALA A 290 -23.17 -8.08 2.85
C ALA A 290 -21.87 -7.83 2.06
N ALA A 291 -21.02 -6.90 2.53
CA ALA A 291 -19.72 -6.64 1.91
C ALA A 291 -18.76 -7.84 2.05
N CYS A 292 -18.81 -8.58 3.17
CA CYS A 292 -18.01 -9.80 3.36
C CYS A 292 -18.47 -10.91 2.40
N GLU A 293 -19.77 -11.13 2.25
CA GLU A 293 -20.30 -12.15 1.34
C GLU A 293 -19.96 -11.83 -0.13
N SER A 294 -19.99 -10.55 -0.53
CA SER A 294 -19.51 -10.10 -1.85
C SER A 294 -18.02 -10.41 -2.04
N ALA A 295 -17.19 -10.10 -1.04
CA ALA A 295 -15.76 -10.33 -1.07
C ALA A 295 -15.38 -11.83 -1.12
N LYS A 296 -16.17 -12.71 -0.50
CA LYS A 296 -15.99 -14.17 -0.61
C LYS A 296 -16.22 -14.69 -2.04
N GLN A 297 -17.16 -14.07 -2.77
CA GLN A 297 -17.48 -14.46 -4.14
C GLN A 297 -16.52 -13.84 -5.17
N ASN A 298 -15.91 -12.71 -4.84
CA ASN A 298 -15.03 -11.96 -5.71
C ASN A 298 -13.68 -11.68 -5.03
N PRO A 299 -12.62 -12.47 -5.32
CA PRO A 299 -11.30 -12.28 -4.70
C PRO A 299 -10.71 -10.87 -4.85
N GLY A 300 -11.07 -10.14 -5.92
CA GLY A 300 -10.65 -8.75 -6.11
C GLY A 300 -11.23 -7.78 -5.08
N GLU A 301 -12.34 -8.13 -4.42
CA GLU A 301 -12.98 -7.31 -3.39
C GLU A 301 -12.48 -7.62 -1.97
N GLU A 302 -11.81 -8.76 -1.75
CA GLU A 302 -11.30 -9.15 -0.43
C GLU A 302 -10.34 -8.09 0.13
N ASN A 303 -9.36 -7.65 -0.65
CA ASN A 303 -8.41 -6.63 -0.22
C ASN A 303 -9.11 -5.30 0.12
N ALA A 304 -10.11 -4.90 -0.67
CA ALA A 304 -10.91 -3.72 -0.39
C ALA A 304 -11.72 -3.88 0.91
N PHE A 305 -12.30 -5.06 1.16
CA PHE A 305 -12.99 -5.37 2.41
C PHE A 305 -12.04 -5.31 3.61
N ARG A 306 -10.89 -6.00 3.54
CA ARG A 306 -9.86 -6.00 4.58
C ARG A 306 -9.37 -4.58 4.89
N GLN A 307 -9.04 -3.79 3.87
CA GLN A 307 -8.59 -2.41 4.05
C GLN A 307 -9.69 -1.51 4.63
N LEU A 308 -10.86 -1.48 4.01
CA LEU A 308 -11.87 -0.44 4.28
C LEU A 308 -12.79 -0.78 5.46
N ARG A 309 -13.01 -2.08 5.75
CA ARG A 309 -13.89 -2.56 6.81
C ARG A 309 -13.15 -3.09 8.03
N LEU A 310 -11.94 -3.65 7.81
CA LEU A 310 -11.14 -4.21 8.90
C LEU A 310 -9.89 -3.40 9.22
N ASN A 311 -9.62 -2.35 8.44
CA ASN A 311 -8.46 -1.47 8.64
C ASN A 311 -7.12 -2.24 8.63
N GLN A 312 -7.03 -3.26 7.80
CA GLN A 312 -5.79 -4.00 7.56
C GLN A 312 -4.99 -3.33 6.46
N TRP A 313 -3.69 -3.21 6.67
CA TRP A 313 -2.76 -2.83 5.60
C TRP A 313 -2.66 -3.98 4.61
N VAL A 314 -2.99 -3.71 3.35
CA VAL A 314 -2.95 -4.69 2.26
C VAL A 314 -1.93 -4.21 1.23
N LYS A 315 -1.09 -5.12 0.75
CA LYS A 315 -0.02 -4.77 -0.19
C LYS A 315 -0.53 -4.24 -1.53
N GLN A 316 -1.77 -4.57 -1.92
CA GLN A 316 -2.39 -4.11 -3.16
C GLN A 316 -3.90 -3.91 -2.99
N ALA A 317 -4.44 -2.89 -3.68
CA ALA A 317 -5.89 -2.68 -3.76
C ALA A 317 -6.59 -3.81 -4.55
N VAL A 318 -5.93 -4.39 -5.56
CA VAL A 318 -6.40 -5.53 -6.36
C VAL A 318 -5.19 -6.42 -6.70
N ARG A 319 -5.20 -7.66 -6.23
CA ARG A 319 -4.22 -8.67 -6.66
C ARG A 319 -4.56 -9.16 -8.06
N TRP A 320 -3.58 -9.09 -8.96
CA TRP A 320 -3.75 -9.67 -10.30
C TRP A 320 -3.54 -11.18 -10.24
N MET A 321 -2.42 -11.66 -9.66
CA MET A 321 -2.11 -13.08 -9.58
C MET A 321 -2.76 -13.71 -8.34
N PRO A 322 -3.63 -14.73 -8.47
CA PRO A 322 -4.14 -15.49 -7.33
C PRO A 322 -3.03 -16.41 -6.78
N MET A 323 -2.36 -15.95 -5.72
CA MET A 323 -1.16 -16.61 -5.19
C MET A 323 -1.38 -18.07 -4.76
N GLU A 324 -2.59 -18.43 -4.31
CA GLU A 324 -2.93 -19.85 -4.04
C GLU A 324 -2.85 -20.74 -5.28
N LYS A 325 -3.12 -20.18 -6.47
CA LYS A 325 -2.99 -20.91 -7.75
C LYS A 325 -1.55 -20.93 -8.21
N TRP A 326 -0.83 -19.81 -8.05
CA TRP A 326 0.61 -19.73 -8.29
C TRP A 326 1.37 -20.76 -7.46
N ASP A 327 1.12 -20.80 -6.15
CA ASP A 327 1.79 -21.72 -5.22
C ASP A 327 1.53 -23.20 -5.58
N LYS A 328 0.40 -23.53 -6.20
CA LYS A 328 0.13 -24.89 -6.72
C LYS A 328 0.96 -25.24 -7.95
N CYS A 329 1.59 -24.28 -8.60
CA CYS A 329 2.51 -24.47 -9.71
C CYS A 329 3.98 -24.60 -9.25
N ALA A 330 4.23 -24.69 -7.94
CA ALA A 330 5.57 -24.88 -7.36
C ALA A 330 6.07 -26.33 -7.48
N PHE A 331 5.82 -26.97 -8.65
CA PHE A 331 6.39 -28.28 -8.95
C PHE A 331 7.90 -28.19 -8.92
N ALA A 332 8.55 -29.23 -8.39
CA ALA A 332 10.02 -29.32 -8.38
C ALA A 332 10.57 -29.25 -9.81
N VAL A 333 11.63 -28.50 -9.99
CA VAL A 333 12.34 -28.38 -11.26
C VAL A 333 13.77 -28.88 -11.05
N ASP A 334 14.15 -29.89 -11.80
CA ASP A 334 15.52 -30.39 -11.87
C ASP A 334 16.20 -29.76 -13.08
N GLU A 335 17.23 -28.94 -12.84
CA GLU A 335 17.95 -28.26 -13.94
C GLU A 335 18.74 -29.24 -14.80
N ASP A 336 19.17 -30.38 -14.26
CA ASP A 336 19.97 -31.36 -15.01
C ASP A 336 19.09 -32.12 -16.03
N GLU A 337 17.79 -32.28 -15.75
CA GLU A 337 16.83 -32.85 -16.72
C GLU A 337 16.50 -31.90 -17.89
N LEU A 338 16.88 -30.61 -17.76
CA LEU A 338 16.66 -29.60 -18.80
C LEU A 338 17.87 -29.42 -19.75
N GLU A 339 18.96 -30.16 -19.52
CA GLU A 339 20.17 -30.05 -20.33
C GLU A 339 19.89 -30.29 -21.83
N GLY A 340 20.36 -29.38 -22.68
CA GLY A 340 20.15 -29.43 -24.13
C GLY A 340 18.73 -29.08 -24.60
N ARG A 341 17.75 -28.90 -23.70
CA ARG A 341 16.38 -28.52 -24.09
C ARG A 341 16.32 -27.10 -24.66
N VAL A 342 15.40 -26.93 -25.61
CA VAL A 342 15.07 -25.60 -26.16
C VAL A 342 14.44 -24.73 -25.10
N CYS A 343 14.92 -23.48 -24.97
CA CYS A 343 14.35 -22.49 -24.09
C CYS A 343 14.47 -21.08 -24.66
N TYR A 344 13.76 -20.15 -24.03
CA TYR A 344 13.69 -18.74 -24.41
C TYR A 344 13.99 -17.87 -23.21
N GLY A 345 14.84 -16.85 -23.40
CA GLY A 345 15.25 -15.92 -22.36
C GLY A 345 14.39 -14.66 -22.33
N GLY A 346 14.20 -14.12 -21.14
CA GLY A 346 13.69 -12.76 -20.90
C GLY A 346 14.65 -12.00 -20.00
N LEU A 347 15.10 -10.84 -20.44
CA LEU A 347 16.10 -10.02 -19.74
C LEU A 347 15.53 -8.66 -19.38
N ASP A 348 15.44 -8.37 -18.10
CA ASP A 348 15.03 -7.07 -17.55
C ASP A 348 16.19 -6.49 -16.71
N LEU A 349 16.79 -5.43 -17.24
CA LEU A 349 18.02 -4.84 -16.69
C LEU A 349 17.73 -3.64 -15.80
N SER A 350 18.48 -3.58 -14.70
CA SER A 350 18.54 -2.41 -13.82
C SER A 350 20.00 -2.02 -13.57
N SER A 351 20.28 -0.73 -13.44
CA SER A 351 21.63 -0.26 -13.14
C SER A 351 21.89 -0.04 -11.65
N THR A 352 20.95 0.48 -10.88
CA THR A 352 21.20 0.95 -9.51
C THR A 352 20.13 0.65 -8.48
N THR A 353 18.83 0.72 -8.82
CA THR A 353 17.74 0.69 -7.83
C THR A 353 16.84 -0.52 -7.91
N ASP A 354 16.70 -1.13 -9.08
CA ASP A 354 15.84 -2.28 -9.31
C ASP A 354 16.65 -3.58 -9.27
N ILE A 355 16.01 -4.72 -9.46
CA ILE A 355 16.66 -6.03 -9.53
C ILE A 355 16.91 -6.34 -11.00
N THR A 356 18.15 -6.72 -11.34
CA THR A 356 18.41 -7.27 -12.67
C THR A 356 17.97 -8.71 -12.70
N THR A 357 17.25 -9.09 -13.74
CA THR A 357 16.63 -10.41 -13.83
C THR A 357 16.81 -11.02 -15.21
N PHE A 358 17.18 -12.30 -15.23
CA PHE A 358 17.15 -13.15 -16.42
C PHE A 358 16.28 -14.37 -16.12
N VAL A 359 15.33 -14.67 -17.00
CA VAL A 359 14.41 -15.80 -16.84
C VAL A 359 14.46 -16.67 -18.09
N LEU A 360 14.65 -17.97 -17.91
CA LEU A 360 14.48 -18.96 -18.97
C LEU A 360 13.11 -19.61 -18.87
N VAL A 361 12.43 -19.74 -20.01
CA VAL A 361 11.17 -20.47 -20.13
C VAL A 361 11.36 -21.60 -21.14
N PHE A 362 11.13 -22.82 -20.68
CA PHE A 362 11.17 -24.04 -21.50
C PHE A 362 9.75 -24.41 -21.89
N PRO A 363 9.43 -24.51 -23.19
CA PRO A 363 8.12 -24.98 -23.62
C PRO A 363 7.91 -26.46 -23.28
N PRO A 364 6.66 -26.93 -23.20
CA PRO A 364 6.35 -28.34 -23.01
C PRO A 364 7.10 -29.23 -24.00
N SER A 365 7.60 -30.38 -23.56
CA SER A 365 8.17 -31.37 -24.48
C SER A 365 7.06 -31.84 -25.40
N LEU A 366 7.18 -31.68 -26.72
CA LEU A 366 6.32 -32.39 -27.64
C LEU A 366 6.55 -33.87 -27.36
N GLY A 367 5.54 -34.55 -26.84
CA GLY A 367 5.61 -35.99 -26.53
C GLY A 367 6.36 -36.70 -27.61
N GLY A 368 7.42 -37.41 -27.24
CA GLY A 368 8.39 -37.97 -28.15
C GLY A 368 7.69 -38.67 -29.34
N ALA A 369 8.22 -38.43 -30.51
CA ALA A 369 7.86 -39.20 -31.69
C ALA A 369 7.74 -40.65 -31.27
N ALA A 370 6.53 -41.19 -31.37
CA ALA A 370 6.22 -42.55 -31.00
C ALA A 370 7.37 -43.46 -31.40
N SER A 371 8.10 -44.01 -30.43
CA SER A 371 8.96 -45.14 -30.69
C SER A 371 8.08 -46.17 -31.35
N VAL A 372 8.42 -46.45 -32.61
CA VAL A 372 7.73 -47.47 -33.41
C VAL A 372 7.52 -48.70 -32.52
N PRO A 373 6.26 -49.17 -32.31
CA PRO A 373 6.03 -50.33 -31.51
C PRO A 373 6.76 -51.52 -32.15
N ARG A 374 7.70 -52.14 -31.43
CA ARG A 374 8.14 -53.47 -31.81
C ARG A 374 6.92 -54.38 -31.70
N LEU A 375 6.54 -54.95 -32.81
CA LEU A 375 5.52 -56.01 -32.89
C LEU A 375 5.86 -57.12 -31.92
N GLY A 376 5.06 -57.32 -30.89
CA GLY A 376 5.06 -58.46 -30.01
C GLY A 376 4.57 -58.11 -28.62
N ASP A 377 3.33 -58.49 -28.39
CA ASP A 377 2.66 -58.86 -27.16
C ASP A 377 1.47 -57.99 -26.69
N GLY A 378 0.31 -58.61 -26.87
CA GLY A 378 -0.77 -58.62 -25.87
C GLY A 378 -1.68 -57.40 -25.78
N PHE A 379 -2.89 -57.55 -26.32
CA PHE A 379 -4.07 -56.69 -26.06
C PHE A 379 -4.24 -56.38 -24.58
N ALA A 380 -4.21 -55.09 -24.20
CA ALA A 380 -4.87 -54.59 -22.99
C ALA A 380 -5.55 -53.26 -23.34
N THR A 381 -6.88 -53.30 -23.36
CA THR A 381 -7.79 -52.16 -23.45
C THR A 381 -7.70 -51.34 -22.16
N SER A 382 -7.17 -50.11 -22.24
CA SER A 382 -7.44 -49.07 -21.24
C SER A 382 -7.58 -47.74 -21.97
N CYS A 383 -8.82 -47.26 -22.03
CA CYS A 383 -9.19 -46.00 -22.61
C CYS A 383 -9.00 -44.86 -21.60
N CYS A 384 -7.76 -44.46 -21.40
CA CYS A 384 -7.37 -43.11 -20.95
C CYS A 384 -5.84 -43.08 -20.87
N PRO A 385 -5.14 -42.28 -21.67
CA PRO A 385 -3.72 -42.07 -21.45
C PRO A 385 -3.54 -41.37 -20.09
N PRO A 386 -2.52 -41.73 -19.30
CA PRO A 386 -2.15 -40.95 -18.13
C PRO A 386 -1.82 -39.53 -18.60
N LEU A 387 -2.24 -38.54 -17.82
CA LEU A 387 -1.87 -37.13 -18.01
C LEU A 387 -0.34 -37.07 -17.90
N ASP A 388 0.32 -36.90 -19.04
CA ASP A 388 1.78 -36.78 -19.12
C ASP A 388 2.23 -35.60 -18.27
N GLU A 389 3.17 -35.83 -17.36
CA GLU A 389 3.87 -34.79 -16.57
C GLU A 389 4.64 -33.81 -17.49
N ASP A 390 4.77 -34.11 -18.77
CA ASP A 390 5.54 -33.37 -19.80
C ASP A 390 4.84 -32.14 -20.41
N ASP A 391 3.61 -31.81 -20.01
CA ASP A 391 2.80 -30.74 -20.67
C ASP A 391 2.91 -29.37 -19.96
N LYS A 392 4.00 -29.09 -19.24
CA LYS A 392 4.17 -27.83 -18.50
C LYS A 392 5.29 -26.95 -19.08
N TYR A 393 5.05 -25.63 -19.07
CA TYR A 393 6.11 -24.65 -19.21
C TYR A 393 6.96 -24.60 -17.94
N ILE A 394 8.29 -24.73 -18.06
CA ILE A 394 9.20 -24.66 -16.93
C ILE A 394 9.86 -23.29 -16.90
N ILE A 395 9.93 -22.69 -15.71
CA ILE A 395 10.46 -21.33 -15.50
C ILE A 395 11.67 -21.43 -14.59
N LEU A 396 12.83 -20.99 -15.07
CA LEU A 396 14.07 -20.85 -14.29
C LEU A 396 14.46 -19.36 -14.18
N PRO A 397 14.27 -18.72 -13.03
CA PRO A 397 14.62 -17.32 -12.85
C PRO A 397 15.99 -17.15 -12.17
N TYR A 398 16.73 -16.12 -12.58
CA TYR A 398 17.99 -15.70 -12.00
C TYR A 398 17.95 -14.21 -11.70
N PHE A 399 18.46 -13.80 -10.51
CA PHE A 399 18.34 -12.44 -10.00
C PHE A 399 19.68 -11.91 -9.50
N TRP A 400 19.95 -10.62 -9.76
CA TRP A 400 21.16 -9.94 -9.31
C TRP A 400 20.90 -8.56 -8.72
N ILE A 401 21.65 -8.23 -7.67
CA ILE A 401 21.71 -6.88 -7.08
C ILE A 401 23.16 -6.52 -6.75
N PRO A 402 23.52 -5.22 -6.63
CA PRO A 402 24.83 -4.80 -6.14
C PRO A 402 25.03 -5.18 -4.66
N GLU A 403 26.20 -5.69 -4.32
CA GLU A 403 26.55 -6.15 -2.96
C GLU A 403 26.56 -5.01 -1.93
N ASP A 404 27.20 -3.87 -2.26
CA ASP A 404 27.33 -2.73 -1.34
C ASP A 404 25.98 -2.18 -0.85
N ASN A 405 24.92 -2.39 -1.60
CA ASN A 405 23.58 -1.88 -1.30
C ASN A 405 22.68 -2.89 -0.58
N LEU A 406 23.11 -4.13 -0.34
CA LEU A 406 22.27 -5.21 0.20
C LEU A 406 21.61 -4.83 1.53
N THR A 407 22.42 -4.44 2.52
CA THR A 407 21.93 -4.06 3.86
C THR A 407 21.05 -2.81 3.83
N LEU A 408 21.41 -1.82 3.01
CA LEU A 408 20.60 -0.60 2.84
C LEU A 408 19.23 -0.92 2.23
N ARG A 409 19.17 -1.83 1.25
CA ARG A 409 17.93 -2.27 0.62
C ARG A 409 17.05 -3.05 1.59
N VAL A 410 17.60 -4.00 2.35
CA VAL A 410 16.85 -4.73 3.39
C VAL A 410 16.18 -3.76 4.36
N ASN A 411 16.90 -2.74 4.83
CA ASN A 411 16.37 -1.74 5.77
C ASN A 411 15.36 -0.78 5.15
N ARG A 412 15.55 -0.41 3.88
CA ARG A 412 14.67 0.52 3.17
C ARG A 412 13.38 -0.12 2.70
N ASP A 413 13.51 -1.30 2.07
CA ASP A 413 12.41 -1.97 1.38
C ASP A 413 11.69 -2.98 2.31
N HIS A 414 12.27 -3.30 3.48
CA HIS A 414 11.77 -4.31 4.42
C HIS A 414 11.60 -5.71 3.78
N VAL A 415 12.44 -6.01 2.79
CA VAL A 415 12.46 -7.26 2.03
C VAL A 415 13.70 -8.06 2.40
N PRO A 416 13.62 -9.40 2.62
CA PRO A 416 14.72 -10.22 3.12
C PRO A 416 15.72 -10.59 2.00
N TYR A 417 16.30 -9.62 1.30
CA TYR A 417 17.27 -9.85 0.23
C TYR A 417 18.50 -10.61 0.72
N ASP A 418 18.95 -10.33 1.95
CA ASP A 418 20.08 -11.02 2.60
C ASP A 418 19.80 -12.50 2.92
N VAL A 419 18.53 -12.84 3.14
CA VAL A 419 18.12 -14.24 3.33
C VAL A 419 18.13 -14.97 1.98
N TRP A 420 17.60 -14.35 0.94
CA TRP A 420 17.57 -14.93 -0.41
C TRP A 420 18.96 -15.08 -1.01
N GLU A 421 19.86 -14.14 -0.74
CA GLU A 421 21.27 -14.23 -1.14
C GLU A 421 21.95 -15.43 -0.47
N ARG A 422 21.85 -15.58 0.86
CA ARG A 422 22.41 -16.73 1.60
C ARG A 422 21.83 -18.09 1.17
N GLN A 423 20.59 -18.10 0.69
CA GLN A 423 19.93 -19.31 0.19
C GLN A 423 20.22 -19.59 -1.30
N GLY A 424 20.94 -18.70 -1.99
CA GLY A 424 21.30 -18.86 -3.40
C GLY A 424 20.21 -18.44 -4.41
N TYR A 425 19.08 -17.88 -3.94
CA TYR A 425 18.01 -17.41 -4.81
C TYR A 425 18.25 -16.02 -5.40
N LEU A 426 19.20 -15.28 -4.89
CA LEU A 426 19.60 -13.96 -5.32
C LEU A 426 21.13 -13.91 -5.34
N GLN A 427 21.73 -13.41 -6.41
CA GLN A 427 23.17 -13.25 -6.52
C GLN A 427 23.55 -11.80 -6.33
N THR A 428 24.75 -11.54 -5.80
CA THR A 428 25.31 -10.20 -5.69
C THR A 428 26.42 -10.01 -6.72
N THR A 429 26.51 -8.78 -7.24
CA THR A 429 27.66 -8.33 -8.05
C THR A 429 28.48 -7.34 -7.23
N GLU A 430 29.81 -7.39 -7.36
CA GLU A 430 30.75 -6.54 -6.62
C GLU A 430 30.47 -5.05 -6.87
N GLY A 431 30.54 -4.22 -5.81
CA GLY A 431 30.34 -2.78 -5.88
C GLY A 431 28.89 -2.31 -5.72
N ASN A 432 28.63 -1.05 -6.10
CA ASN A 432 27.34 -0.35 -5.90
C ASN A 432 26.44 -0.27 -7.15
N VAL A 433 26.88 -0.85 -8.27
CA VAL A 433 26.11 -1.01 -9.52
C VAL A 433 26.19 -2.43 -10.01
N VAL A 434 25.19 -2.87 -10.77
CA VAL A 434 25.20 -4.22 -11.35
C VAL A 434 26.23 -4.28 -12.50
N HIS A 435 27.16 -5.21 -12.41
CA HIS A 435 28.16 -5.45 -13.46
C HIS A 435 27.60 -6.35 -14.56
N TYR A 436 27.26 -5.80 -15.70
CA TYR A 436 26.66 -6.53 -16.81
C TYR A 436 27.57 -7.62 -17.39
N GLY A 437 28.90 -7.41 -17.37
CA GLY A 437 29.86 -8.44 -17.81
C GLY A 437 29.76 -9.75 -17.01
N PHE A 438 29.42 -9.68 -15.72
CA PHE A 438 29.16 -10.87 -14.91
C PHE A 438 27.90 -11.62 -15.40
N ILE A 439 26.85 -10.87 -15.75
CA ILE A 439 25.59 -11.43 -16.25
C ILE A 439 25.78 -12.03 -17.64
N GLU A 440 26.52 -11.37 -18.50
CA GLU A 440 26.87 -11.86 -19.85
C GLU A 440 27.58 -13.21 -19.78
N GLN A 441 28.61 -13.34 -18.95
CA GLN A 441 29.30 -14.62 -18.71
C GLN A 441 28.39 -15.70 -18.09
N PHE A 442 27.46 -15.29 -17.26
CA PHE A 442 26.48 -16.22 -16.69
C PHE A 442 25.53 -16.75 -17.77
N ILE A 443 25.03 -15.88 -18.64
CA ILE A 443 24.17 -16.26 -19.78
C ILE A 443 24.94 -17.15 -20.78
N GLU A 444 26.23 -16.88 -21.02
CA GLU A 444 27.10 -17.71 -21.86
C GLU A 444 27.17 -19.14 -21.33
N ARG A 445 27.44 -19.30 -20.04
CA ARG A 445 27.46 -20.62 -19.37
C ARG A 445 26.10 -21.34 -19.42
N LEU A 446 24.99 -20.60 -19.32
CA LEU A 446 23.66 -21.18 -19.50
C LEU A 446 23.45 -21.64 -20.95
N GLY A 447 24.00 -20.93 -21.92
CA GLY A 447 23.96 -21.31 -23.34
C GLY A 447 24.75 -22.58 -23.64
N GLU A 448 25.77 -22.92 -22.83
CA GLU A 448 26.49 -24.20 -22.94
C GLU A 448 25.64 -25.39 -22.41
N ARG A 449 24.76 -25.11 -21.43
CA ARG A 449 23.90 -26.14 -20.83
C ARG A 449 22.56 -26.29 -21.55
N PHE A 450 21.95 -25.18 -21.97
CA PHE A 450 20.61 -25.14 -22.52
C PHE A 450 20.62 -24.58 -23.94
N ASN A 451 19.66 -24.99 -24.77
CA ASN A 451 19.52 -24.48 -26.13
C ASN A 451 18.68 -23.17 -26.12
N ILE A 452 19.32 -22.04 -25.77
CA ILE A 452 18.68 -20.73 -25.73
C ILE A 452 18.48 -20.23 -27.17
N ARG A 453 17.25 -20.24 -27.67
CA ARG A 453 16.92 -19.84 -29.05
C ARG A 453 16.88 -18.35 -29.23
N GLU A 454 16.19 -17.65 -28.34
CA GLU A 454 16.04 -16.21 -28.38
C GLU A 454 16.02 -15.63 -26.98
N ILE A 455 16.53 -14.40 -26.86
CA ILE A 455 16.49 -13.61 -25.60
C ILE A 455 15.70 -12.34 -25.88
N ALA A 456 14.50 -12.22 -25.27
CA ALA A 456 13.72 -10.99 -25.28
C ALA A 456 14.28 -9.98 -24.30
N PHE A 457 14.44 -8.73 -24.70
CA PHE A 457 14.95 -7.65 -23.85
C PHE A 457 14.18 -6.35 -24.04
N ASP A 458 14.17 -5.48 -23.02
CA ASP A 458 13.59 -4.15 -23.14
C ASP A 458 14.45 -3.23 -24.02
N ARG A 459 13.83 -2.54 -24.99
CA ARG A 459 14.47 -1.67 -25.97
C ARG A 459 15.30 -0.51 -25.37
N TRP A 460 15.00 -0.14 -24.13
CA TRP A 460 15.55 1.06 -23.51
C TRP A 460 16.68 0.72 -22.53
N GLY A 461 17.93 0.90 -22.93
CA GLY A 461 19.05 0.95 -21.99
C GLY A 461 20.13 -0.15 -22.10
N ALA A 462 20.06 -1.08 -23.04
CA ALA A 462 20.95 -2.25 -23.06
C ALA A 462 21.80 -2.42 -24.35
N VAL A 463 22.07 -1.37 -25.09
CA VAL A 463 22.73 -1.45 -26.42
C VAL A 463 24.04 -2.25 -26.37
N GLN A 464 24.90 -1.98 -25.38
CA GLN A 464 26.19 -2.66 -25.27
C GLN A 464 26.03 -4.16 -24.95
N MET A 465 25.16 -4.48 -24.00
CA MET A 465 24.90 -5.89 -23.62
C MET A 465 24.29 -6.70 -24.76
N VAL A 466 23.40 -6.09 -25.54
CA VAL A 466 22.83 -6.73 -26.73
C VAL A 466 23.94 -7.07 -27.73
N GLN A 467 24.82 -6.11 -28.04
CA GLN A 467 25.95 -6.36 -28.95
C GLN A 467 26.89 -7.45 -28.45
N ASN A 468 27.12 -7.51 -27.14
CA ASN A 468 27.97 -8.53 -26.54
C ASN A 468 27.32 -9.91 -26.65
N LEU A 469 26.02 -10.03 -26.31
CA LEU A 469 25.28 -11.30 -26.42
C LEU A 469 25.16 -11.78 -27.88
N GLU A 470 24.92 -10.87 -28.83
CA GLU A 470 24.93 -11.20 -30.27
C GLU A 470 26.33 -11.65 -30.71
N GLY A 471 27.39 -11.01 -30.20
CA GLY A 471 28.78 -11.41 -30.43
C GLY A 471 29.11 -12.81 -29.88
N MET A 472 28.43 -13.26 -28.82
CA MET A 472 28.50 -14.62 -28.27
C MET A 472 27.64 -15.64 -29.02
N GLY A 473 26.87 -15.21 -30.05
CA GLY A 473 26.06 -16.08 -30.89
C GLY A 473 24.59 -16.21 -30.48
N PHE A 474 24.12 -15.44 -29.50
CA PHE A 474 22.72 -15.43 -29.09
C PHE A 474 21.87 -14.57 -30.02
N THR A 475 20.65 -15.00 -30.29
CA THR A 475 19.64 -14.19 -30.98
C THR A 475 18.90 -13.32 -29.96
N VAL A 476 19.09 -12.00 -30.03
CA VAL A 476 18.50 -11.05 -29.10
C VAL A 476 17.34 -10.30 -29.76
N VAL A 477 16.14 -10.35 -29.18
CA VAL A 477 14.91 -9.82 -29.77
C VAL A 477 14.38 -8.66 -28.95
N PRO A 478 14.23 -7.44 -29.53
CA PRO A 478 13.69 -6.30 -28.83
C PRO A 478 12.21 -6.51 -28.50
N PHE A 479 11.84 -6.31 -27.23
CA PHE A 479 10.48 -6.46 -26.73
C PHE A 479 9.94 -5.12 -26.22
N GLY A 480 8.71 -4.77 -26.58
CA GLY A 480 8.06 -3.55 -26.14
C GLY A 480 7.25 -3.76 -24.86
N GLN A 481 7.46 -2.92 -23.83
CA GLN A 481 6.65 -2.97 -22.61
C GLN A 481 5.30 -2.22 -22.73
N GLY A 482 4.80 -2.03 -23.95
CA GLY A 482 3.48 -1.47 -24.25
C GLY A 482 2.35 -2.50 -24.16
N PHE A 483 1.10 -2.03 -24.19
CA PHE A 483 -0.09 -2.91 -24.16
C PHE A 483 -0.10 -3.93 -25.29
N LYS A 484 0.40 -3.55 -26.48
CA LYS A 484 0.41 -4.41 -27.68
C LYS A 484 1.23 -5.68 -27.46
N ASP A 485 2.43 -5.53 -26.91
CA ASP A 485 3.39 -6.63 -26.78
C ASP A 485 3.18 -7.40 -25.48
N MET A 486 2.86 -6.68 -24.37
CA MET A 486 2.68 -7.29 -23.05
C MET A 486 1.34 -8.01 -22.87
N SER A 487 0.24 -7.55 -23.50
CA SER A 487 -1.10 -8.07 -23.17
C SER A 487 -1.30 -9.55 -23.49
N PRO A 488 -0.92 -10.06 -24.66
CA PRO A 488 -1.11 -11.48 -24.97
C PRO A 488 -0.39 -12.41 -23.99
N PRO A 489 0.93 -12.29 -23.77
CA PRO A 489 1.65 -13.20 -22.86
C PRO A 489 1.24 -13.01 -21.38
N THR A 490 0.83 -11.81 -20.97
CA THR A 490 0.32 -11.59 -19.60
C THR A 490 -0.99 -12.36 -19.38
N LYS A 491 -1.92 -12.32 -20.33
CA LYS A 491 -3.17 -13.09 -20.26
C LYS A 491 -2.92 -14.59 -20.29
N GLU A 492 -1.99 -15.05 -21.14
CA GLU A 492 -1.66 -16.46 -21.25
C GLU A 492 -0.95 -16.97 -19.97
N LEU A 493 -0.06 -16.18 -19.36
CA LEU A 493 0.54 -16.53 -18.07
C LEU A 493 -0.54 -16.82 -17.01
N MET A 494 -1.54 -15.95 -16.91
CA MET A 494 -2.67 -16.16 -15.98
C MET A 494 -3.42 -17.46 -16.29
N LYS A 495 -3.72 -17.72 -17.53
CA LYS A 495 -4.42 -18.93 -17.96
C LYS A 495 -3.60 -20.19 -17.62
N LEU A 496 -2.31 -20.21 -17.93
CA LEU A 496 -1.41 -21.33 -17.64
C LEU A 496 -1.30 -21.61 -16.13
N VAL A 497 -1.28 -20.57 -15.31
CA VAL A 497 -1.32 -20.71 -13.84
C VAL A 497 -2.64 -21.30 -13.36
N LEU A 498 -3.77 -20.84 -13.90
CA LEU A 498 -5.08 -21.38 -13.53
C LEU A 498 -5.25 -22.85 -13.94
N GLU A 499 -4.67 -23.24 -15.07
CA GLU A 499 -4.66 -24.61 -15.60
C GLU A 499 -3.56 -25.49 -14.97
N GLN A 500 -2.69 -24.92 -14.09
CA GLN A 500 -1.52 -25.58 -13.48
C GLN A 500 -0.53 -26.14 -14.53
N LYS A 501 -0.39 -25.46 -15.66
CA LYS A 501 0.53 -25.80 -16.77
C LYS A 501 1.86 -25.06 -16.70
N ILE A 502 2.30 -24.70 -15.49
CA ILE A 502 3.59 -24.06 -15.20
C ILE A 502 4.27 -24.84 -14.08
N ALA A 503 5.60 -24.95 -14.15
CA ALA A 503 6.47 -25.38 -13.08
C ALA A 503 7.55 -24.32 -12.84
N HIS A 504 7.60 -23.75 -11.63
CA HIS A 504 8.53 -22.67 -11.29
C HIS A 504 9.41 -22.97 -10.06
N GLY A 505 9.47 -24.22 -9.62
CA GLY A 505 10.34 -24.66 -8.53
C GLY A 505 10.10 -24.02 -7.16
N GLY A 506 9.02 -23.25 -6.99
CA GLY A 506 8.75 -22.53 -5.74
C GLY A 506 9.72 -21.38 -5.45
N HIS A 507 10.39 -20.81 -6.46
CA HIS A 507 11.41 -19.77 -6.29
C HIS A 507 10.89 -18.53 -5.54
N PRO A 508 11.42 -18.19 -4.33
CA PRO A 508 10.82 -17.18 -3.45
C PRO A 508 10.89 -15.77 -3.99
N VAL A 509 11.97 -15.38 -4.71
CA VAL A 509 12.11 -14.06 -5.29
C VAL A 509 11.09 -13.89 -6.44
N LEU A 510 10.92 -14.90 -7.30
CA LEU A 510 9.93 -14.87 -8.36
C LEU A 510 8.50 -14.83 -7.79
N ARG A 511 8.23 -15.62 -6.76
CA ARG A 511 6.95 -15.61 -6.04
C ARG A 511 6.62 -14.21 -5.51
N TRP A 512 7.60 -13.55 -4.88
CA TRP A 512 7.46 -12.18 -4.39
C TRP A 512 7.22 -11.17 -5.52
N ASN A 513 7.91 -11.29 -6.66
CA ASN A 513 7.66 -10.47 -7.84
C ASN A 513 6.23 -10.64 -8.37
N MET A 514 5.71 -11.88 -8.42
CA MET A 514 4.35 -12.16 -8.89
C MET A 514 3.27 -11.63 -7.94
N ASP A 515 3.52 -11.64 -6.62
CA ASP A 515 2.61 -11.08 -5.60
C ASP A 515 2.52 -9.54 -5.70
N ASN A 516 3.56 -8.88 -6.23
CA ASN A 516 3.65 -7.42 -6.31
C ASN A 516 3.09 -6.81 -7.60
N ILE A 517 2.75 -7.61 -8.61
CA ILE A 517 2.30 -7.09 -9.91
C ILE A 517 1.01 -6.28 -9.78
N TYR A 518 1.06 -5.04 -10.24
CA TYR A 518 -0.13 -4.26 -10.58
C TYR A 518 -0.38 -4.32 -12.09
N ILE A 519 -1.61 -4.61 -12.48
CA ILE A 519 -2.01 -4.64 -13.90
C ILE A 519 -2.78 -3.38 -14.25
N ARG A 520 -2.31 -2.71 -15.29
CA ARG A 520 -3.02 -1.61 -15.93
C ARG A 520 -3.83 -2.15 -17.11
N THR A 521 -5.07 -1.71 -17.22
CA THR A 521 -5.97 -2.06 -18.32
C THR A 521 -6.28 -0.82 -19.16
N ASP A 522 -6.24 -0.95 -20.49
CA ASP A 522 -6.68 0.10 -21.41
C ASP A 522 -8.20 -0.02 -21.70
N PRO A 523 -8.83 1.00 -22.35
CA PRO A 523 -10.25 0.95 -22.69
C PRO A 523 -10.64 -0.20 -23.62
N ALA A 524 -9.70 -0.79 -24.35
CA ALA A 524 -9.93 -1.95 -25.24
C ALA A 524 -9.79 -3.30 -24.49
N GLY A 525 -9.51 -3.29 -23.18
CA GLY A 525 -9.34 -4.50 -22.38
C GLY A 525 -7.96 -5.17 -22.54
N ASN A 526 -6.97 -4.47 -23.10
CA ASN A 526 -5.60 -4.94 -23.07
C ASN A 526 -4.99 -4.68 -21.69
N ILE A 527 -4.13 -5.58 -21.25
CA ILE A 527 -3.50 -5.51 -19.94
C ILE A 527 -1.97 -5.46 -20.06
N LYS A 528 -1.32 -4.82 -19.08
CA LYS A 528 0.14 -4.88 -18.94
C LYS A 528 0.54 -4.71 -17.48
N ALA A 529 1.68 -5.28 -17.10
CA ALA A 529 2.34 -4.98 -15.83
C ALA A 529 2.77 -3.51 -15.77
N ASP A 530 2.52 -2.84 -14.66
CA ASP A 530 2.85 -1.42 -14.44
C ASP A 530 3.84 -1.30 -13.29
N LYS A 531 5.14 -1.09 -13.60
CA LYS A 531 6.21 -0.96 -12.61
C LYS A 531 6.01 0.22 -11.66
N GLU A 532 5.41 1.30 -12.12
CA GLU A 532 5.19 2.53 -11.35
C GLU A 532 4.13 2.37 -10.25
N LYS A 533 3.11 1.53 -10.53
CA LYS A 533 1.98 1.29 -9.62
C LYS A 533 2.09 -0.01 -8.84
N SER A 534 3.05 -0.84 -9.17
CA SER A 534 3.33 -2.06 -8.42
C SER A 534 3.85 -1.73 -7.03
N THR A 535 3.48 -2.54 -6.05
CA THR A 535 3.79 -2.29 -4.63
C THR A 535 5.30 -2.34 -4.37
N GLU A 536 5.97 -3.26 -5.08
CA GLU A 536 7.42 -3.53 -5.00
C GLU A 536 7.95 -3.88 -6.38
N LYS A 537 9.18 -4.41 -6.43
CA LYS A 537 9.84 -4.83 -7.68
C LYS A 537 9.11 -5.98 -8.35
N ILE A 538 8.96 -5.89 -9.68
CA ILE A 538 8.30 -6.89 -10.53
C ILE A 538 9.15 -7.32 -11.73
N ASP A 539 10.45 -7.04 -11.69
CA ASP A 539 11.37 -7.26 -12.81
C ASP A 539 11.40 -8.72 -13.24
N GLY A 540 11.36 -9.67 -12.29
CA GLY A 540 11.25 -11.10 -12.59
C GLY A 540 9.95 -11.50 -13.24
N ALA A 541 8.85 -10.86 -12.89
CA ALA A 541 7.57 -11.11 -13.53
C ALA A 541 7.54 -10.57 -14.96
N VAL A 542 8.11 -9.38 -15.20
CA VAL A 542 8.25 -8.78 -16.53
C VAL A 542 9.14 -9.65 -17.41
N ALA A 543 10.30 -10.09 -16.90
CA ALA A 543 11.20 -11.00 -17.63
C ALA A 543 10.52 -12.33 -17.96
N THR A 544 9.74 -12.90 -17.02
CA THR A 544 8.96 -14.12 -17.26
C THR A 544 7.94 -13.93 -18.40
N ILE A 545 7.21 -12.80 -18.41
CA ILE A 545 6.23 -12.50 -19.46
C ILE A 545 6.91 -12.37 -20.83
N MET A 546 8.08 -11.72 -20.88
CA MET A 546 8.85 -11.57 -22.13
C MET A 546 9.36 -12.92 -22.65
N ALA A 547 9.93 -13.77 -21.78
CA ALA A 547 10.41 -15.10 -22.16
C ALA A 547 9.25 -16.01 -22.59
N LEU A 548 8.12 -15.94 -21.90
CA LEU A 548 6.93 -16.71 -22.22
C LEU A 548 6.35 -16.32 -23.59
N ASP A 549 6.35 -15.04 -23.97
CA ASP A 549 5.93 -14.61 -25.30
C ASP A 549 6.73 -15.34 -26.40
N ARG A 550 8.06 -15.42 -26.23
CA ARG A 550 8.91 -16.11 -27.21
C ARG A 550 8.64 -17.61 -27.22
N ALA A 551 8.52 -18.22 -26.05
CA ALA A 551 8.24 -19.64 -25.91
C ALA A 551 6.90 -20.05 -26.55
N ILE A 552 5.87 -19.21 -26.44
CA ILE A 552 4.55 -19.45 -27.06
C ILE A 552 4.61 -19.29 -28.58
N ARG A 553 5.30 -18.26 -29.09
CA ARG A 553 5.35 -17.96 -30.53
C ARG A 553 6.20 -18.94 -31.31
N CYS A 554 7.31 -19.39 -30.73
CA CYS A 554 8.31 -20.18 -31.43
C CYS A 554 8.25 -21.67 -31.08
N GLY A 555 7.71 -22.05 -29.92
CA GLY A 555 7.53 -23.46 -29.51
C GLY A 555 8.82 -24.26 -29.50
N ASN A 556 8.70 -25.57 -29.78
CA ASN A 556 9.82 -26.49 -29.91
C ASN A 556 10.29 -26.66 -31.36
N ASP A 557 9.83 -25.81 -32.31
CA ASP A 557 10.21 -25.97 -33.68
C ASP A 557 11.74 -25.93 -33.85
N HIS A 558 12.28 -27.03 -34.31
CA HIS A 558 13.66 -27.13 -34.80
C HIS A 558 13.83 -26.41 -36.14
N GLY A 559 13.09 -25.32 -36.33
CA GLY A 559 12.97 -24.62 -37.56
C GLY A 559 14.30 -24.21 -38.15
N ALA A 560 14.80 -25.03 -39.06
CA ALA A 560 15.49 -24.49 -40.21
C ALA A 560 14.58 -23.41 -40.80
N SER A 561 15.11 -22.19 -40.92
CA SER A 561 14.39 -21.09 -41.59
C SER A 561 13.85 -21.58 -42.90
N VAL A 562 12.58 -21.28 -43.24
CA VAL A 562 12.02 -21.56 -44.57
C VAL A 562 12.89 -20.96 -45.68
N TYR A 563 13.79 -20.04 -45.35
CA TYR A 563 14.79 -19.46 -46.25
C TYR A 563 16.06 -20.33 -46.41
N ASP A 564 16.35 -21.25 -45.48
CA ASP A 564 17.49 -22.17 -45.61
C ASP A 564 17.24 -23.30 -46.61
N GLU A 565 15.96 -23.68 -46.82
CA GLU A 565 15.57 -24.68 -47.83
C GLU A 565 15.31 -24.08 -49.23
N ARG A 566 15.08 -22.77 -49.33
CA ARG A 566 14.68 -22.13 -50.58
C ARG A 566 15.71 -21.17 -51.16
N GLY A 567 16.96 -21.34 -51.08
CA GLY A 567 17.97 -20.52 -51.73
C GLY A 567 17.48 -19.15 -52.22
N ILE A 568 18.18 -18.08 -52.01
CA ILE A 568 17.83 -16.73 -52.45
C ILE A 568 17.70 -16.75 -53.97
N LEU A 569 16.46 -16.69 -54.52
CA LEU A 569 16.19 -16.42 -55.93
C LEU A 569 16.40 -14.90 -56.14
N PHE A 570 17.53 -14.55 -56.76
CA PHE A 570 17.69 -13.23 -57.38
C PHE A 570 16.84 -13.19 -58.64
N ILE A 571 15.83 -12.31 -58.69
CA ILE A 571 15.16 -11.88 -59.92
C ILE A 571 15.67 -10.49 -60.27
#